data_c16daf62dd07fc605e32bb9797d9759e
#
_entry.id   c16daf62dd07fc605e32bb9797d9759e
#
_cell.length_a   1.000
_cell.length_b   1.000
_cell.length_c   1.000
_cell.angle_alpha   90.00
_cell.angle_beta   90.00
_cell.angle_gamma   90.00
#
_symmetry.space_group_name_H-M   'P 1'
#
loop_
_entity.id
_entity.type
_entity.pdbx_description
1 polymer ?
#
loop_
_entity_poly.entity_id
_entity_poly.type
_entity_poly.pdbx_seq_one_letter_code
_entity_poly.pdbx_strand_id
1 'polypeptide(L)'
;MKQRLLFLGPPGAGKGTQAARLCAAHGMQHLSTGDLLRSEVAAGTALGQEAEAVMNRGELVSDALVLAIVKGQLGRLSTGGWLLDGFPRTVAQAEALTPLLAELQQPLEAVVLLELDDAVLIERMLARGRADDTEAVIRHRLEVYREKTAPLIDFYRQQGLLCSVEAQGSIEAITERIEATLQGG
;
A
#
# COMPACT_ATOMS: atom_id res chain seq x y z
N MET A 1 -7.67 -0.29 18.62
CA MET A 1 -6.92 0.18 17.44
C MET A 1 -7.70 -0.17 16.17
N LYS A 2 -7.67 0.72 15.19
CA LYS A 2 -8.25 0.48 13.87
C LYS A 2 -7.52 -0.67 13.18
N GLN A 3 -8.26 -1.51 12.46
CA GLN A 3 -7.72 -2.77 11.90
C GLN A 3 -7.96 -2.96 10.41
N ARG A 4 -8.59 -2.03 9.72
CA ARG A 4 -8.74 -2.05 8.26
C ARG A 4 -8.06 -0.81 7.71
N LEU A 5 -6.84 -0.99 7.22
CA LEU A 5 -5.90 0.09 6.97
C LEU A 5 -5.39 0.10 5.54
N LEU A 6 -5.08 1.29 5.06
CA LEU A 6 -4.34 1.52 3.84
C LEU A 6 -3.08 2.32 4.18
N PHE A 7 -1.93 1.91 3.65
CA PHE A 7 -0.71 2.69 3.76
C PHE A 7 -0.43 3.44 2.45
N LEU A 8 -0.18 4.72 2.58
CA LEU A 8 0.30 5.59 1.50
C LEU A 8 1.66 6.17 1.89
N GLY A 9 2.43 6.51 0.90
CA GLY A 9 3.70 7.18 1.07
C GLY A 9 4.59 7.01 -0.14
N PRO A 10 5.58 7.89 -0.31
CA PRO A 10 6.48 7.83 -1.44
C PRO A 10 7.40 6.61 -1.38
N PRO A 11 8.02 6.25 -2.51
CA PRO A 11 9.07 5.23 -2.52
C PRO A 11 10.18 5.58 -1.53
N GLY A 12 10.68 4.61 -0.79
CA GLY A 12 11.73 4.80 0.20
C GLY A 12 11.28 5.28 1.59
N ALA A 13 9.99 5.51 1.80
CA ALA A 13 9.45 5.93 3.10
C ALA A 13 9.38 4.81 4.14
N GLY A 14 9.57 3.55 3.73
CA GLY A 14 9.56 2.40 4.65
C GLY A 14 8.18 1.79 4.87
N LYS A 15 7.24 1.98 3.93
CA LYS A 15 5.89 1.42 4.03
C LYS A 15 5.86 -0.07 4.30
N GLY A 16 6.59 -0.85 3.51
CA GLY A 16 6.61 -2.32 3.64
C GLY A 16 7.12 -2.77 5.00
N THR A 17 8.17 -2.16 5.51
CA THR A 17 8.73 -2.45 6.82
C THR A 17 7.73 -2.15 7.94
N GLN A 18 7.12 -0.97 7.91
CA GLN A 18 6.15 -0.57 8.93
C GLN A 18 4.87 -1.40 8.85
N ALA A 19 4.39 -1.70 7.64
CA ALA A 19 3.23 -2.56 7.44
C ALA A 19 3.45 -3.96 8.02
N ALA A 20 4.59 -4.58 7.73
CA ALA A 20 4.93 -5.90 8.25
C ALA A 20 5.00 -5.91 9.79
N ARG A 21 5.62 -4.90 10.40
CA ARG A 21 5.72 -4.79 11.85
C ARG A 21 4.36 -4.62 12.51
N LEU A 22 3.55 -3.71 11.99
CA LEU A 22 2.22 -3.43 12.52
C LEU A 22 1.31 -4.66 12.43
N CYS A 23 1.32 -5.33 11.29
CA CYS A 23 0.53 -6.54 11.07
C CYS A 23 0.95 -7.68 12.00
N ALA A 24 2.24 -7.89 12.18
CA ALA A 24 2.77 -8.91 13.08
C ALA A 24 2.38 -8.64 14.55
N ALA A 25 2.45 -7.38 14.98
CA ALA A 25 2.13 -6.97 16.35
C ALA A 25 0.64 -7.10 16.68
N HIS A 26 -0.25 -6.95 15.70
CA HIS A 26 -1.70 -6.88 15.93
C HIS A 26 -2.50 -8.00 15.23
N GLY A 27 -1.83 -9.00 14.71
CA GLY A 27 -2.49 -10.16 14.08
C GLY A 27 -3.29 -9.82 12.82
N MET A 28 -2.86 -8.79 12.07
CA MET A 28 -3.49 -8.38 10.82
C MET A 28 -2.82 -9.03 9.62
N GLN A 29 -3.57 -9.16 8.52
CA GLN A 29 -3.01 -9.61 7.25
C GLN A 29 -2.37 -8.44 6.50
N HIS A 30 -1.11 -8.60 6.11
CA HIS A 30 -0.41 -7.66 5.25
C HIS A 30 -0.69 -8.03 3.79
N LEU A 31 -1.46 -7.20 3.10
CA LEU A 31 -1.87 -7.41 1.71
C LEU A 31 -1.08 -6.49 0.79
N SER A 32 0.13 -6.91 0.44
CA SER A 32 0.95 -6.26 -0.57
C SER A 32 0.48 -6.70 -1.96
N THR A 33 0.23 -5.76 -2.87
CA THR A 33 -0.25 -6.07 -4.22
C THR A 33 0.70 -7.01 -4.97
N GLY A 34 2.01 -6.77 -4.86
CA GLY A 34 3.00 -7.64 -5.49
C GLY A 34 2.97 -9.06 -4.95
N ASP A 35 2.81 -9.22 -3.63
CA ASP A 35 2.72 -10.53 -2.99
C ASP A 35 1.41 -11.24 -3.35
N LEU A 36 0.30 -10.50 -3.47
CA LEU A 36 -0.98 -11.06 -3.90
C LEU A 36 -0.92 -11.59 -5.33
N LEU A 37 -0.32 -10.84 -6.24
CA LEU A 37 -0.10 -11.28 -7.64
C LEU A 37 0.76 -12.55 -7.68
N ARG A 38 1.88 -12.57 -6.98
CA ARG A 38 2.76 -13.73 -6.91
C ARG A 38 2.06 -14.96 -6.32
N SER A 39 1.26 -14.76 -5.29
CA SER A 39 0.49 -15.83 -4.63
C SER A 39 -0.54 -16.45 -5.57
N GLU A 40 -1.29 -15.63 -6.32
CA GLU A 40 -2.27 -16.13 -7.30
C GLU A 40 -1.59 -16.87 -8.46
N VAL A 41 -0.45 -16.37 -8.96
CA VAL A 41 0.33 -17.05 -9.99
C VAL A 41 0.83 -18.42 -9.49
N ALA A 42 1.40 -18.47 -8.29
CA ALA A 42 1.91 -19.69 -7.69
C ALA A 42 0.80 -20.72 -7.43
N ALA A 43 -0.39 -20.27 -7.05
CA ALA A 43 -1.54 -21.14 -6.83
C ALA A 43 -2.20 -21.63 -8.12
N GLY A 44 -1.85 -21.08 -9.28
CA GLY A 44 -2.43 -21.46 -10.58
C GLY A 44 -3.91 -21.15 -10.71
N THR A 45 -4.41 -20.15 -9.97
CA THR A 45 -5.81 -19.72 -10.09
C THR A 45 -6.10 -19.12 -11.46
N ALA A 46 -7.36 -18.98 -11.84
CA ALA A 46 -7.73 -18.34 -13.10
C ALA A 46 -7.22 -16.89 -13.17
N LEU A 47 -7.32 -16.14 -12.07
CA LEU A 47 -6.77 -14.78 -11.97
C LEU A 47 -5.25 -14.77 -12.07
N GLY A 48 -4.59 -15.74 -11.43
CA GLY A 48 -3.14 -15.90 -11.49
C GLY A 48 -2.64 -16.22 -12.89
N GLN A 49 -3.33 -17.09 -13.62
CA GLN A 49 -3.01 -17.41 -15.00
C GLN A 49 -3.15 -16.19 -15.92
N GLU A 50 -4.21 -15.42 -15.75
CA GLU A 50 -4.42 -14.18 -16.49
C GLU A 50 -3.32 -13.14 -16.20
N ALA A 51 -2.97 -12.94 -14.92
CA ALA A 51 -1.91 -12.04 -14.51
C ALA A 51 -0.54 -12.46 -15.07
N GLU A 52 -0.23 -13.76 -15.02
CA GLU A 52 1.01 -14.31 -15.56
C GLU A 52 1.12 -14.09 -17.06
N ALA A 53 0.05 -14.33 -17.81
CA ALA A 53 0.03 -14.13 -19.25
C ALA A 53 0.28 -12.66 -19.63
N VAL A 54 -0.34 -11.72 -18.89
CA VAL A 54 -0.13 -10.27 -19.08
C VAL A 54 1.32 -9.88 -18.80
N MET A 55 1.87 -10.35 -17.66
CA MET A 55 3.25 -10.06 -17.29
C MET A 55 4.28 -10.65 -18.26
N ASN A 56 4.02 -11.87 -18.77
CA ASN A 56 4.90 -12.52 -19.73
C ASN A 56 4.96 -11.78 -21.09
N ARG A 57 3.92 -11.00 -21.42
CA ARG A 57 3.91 -10.12 -22.58
C ARG A 57 4.60 -8.77 -22.31
N GLY A 58 5.09 -8.54 -21.10
CA GLY A 58 5.68 -7.26 -20.70
C GLY A 58 4.67 -6.15 -20.48
N GLU A 59 3.39 -6.49 -20.36
CA GLU A 59 2.32 -5.54 -20.11
C GLU A 59 2.07 -5.35 -18.60
N LEU A 60 1.45 -4.22 -18.22
CA LEU A 60 1.02 -3.97 -16.86
C LEU A 60 -0.31 -4.67 -16.59
N VAL A 61 -0.45 -5.24 -15.40
CA VAL A 61 -1.70 -5.84 -14.95
C VAL A 61 -2.75 -4.74 -14.80
N SER A 62 -3.95 -4.96 -15.36
CA SER A 62 -5.02 -3.98 -15.34
C SER A 62 -5.56 -3.71 -13.94
N ASP A 63 -6.12 -2.52 -13.73
CA ASP A 63 -6.78 -2.15 -12.47
C ASP A 63 -7.90 -3.12 -12.12
N ALA A 64 -8.67 -3.55 -13.12
CA ALA A 64 -9.77 -4.50 -12.93
C ALA A 64 -9.26 -5.85 -12.41
N LEU A 65 -8.13 -6.34 -12.93
CA LEU A 65 -7.55 -7.61 -12.49
C LEU A 65 -6.99 -7.51 -11.08
N VAL A 66 -6.27 -6.43 -10.76
CA VAL A 66 -5.78 -6.18 -9.40
C VAL A 66 -6.93 -6.09 -8.41
N LEU A 67 -7.99 -5.38 -8.77
CA LEU A 67 -9.19 -5.24 -7.93
C LEU A 67 -9.87 -6.59 -7.68
N ALA A 68 -9.96 -7.44 -8.70
CA ALA A 68 -10.52 -8.79 -8.56
C ALA A 68 -9.69 -9.67 -7.62
N ILE A 69 -8.37 -9.57 -7.68
CA ILE A 69 -7.47 -10.30 -6.79
C ILE A 69 -7.62 -9.80 -5.35
N VAL A 70 -7.68 -8.51 -5.13
CA VAL A 70 -7.90 -7.90 -3.81
C VAL A 70 -9.25 -8.36 -3.25
N LYS A 71 -10.31 -8.32 -4.05
CA LYS A 71 -11.65 -8.79 -3.66
C LYS A 71 -11.62 -10.25 -3.21
N GLY A 72 -10.96 -11.11 -3.97
CA GLY A 72 -10.84 -12.53 -3.65
C GLY A 72 -10.10 -12.77 -2.34
N GLN A 73 -9.03 -12.04 -2.09
CA GLN A 73 -8.26 -12.16 -0.85
C GLN A 73 -9.04 -11.65 0.37
N LEU A 74 -9.65 -10.47 0.27
CA LEU A 74 -10.47 -9.91 1.35
C LEU A 74 -11.69 -10.76 1.66
N GLY A 75 -12.30 -11.36 0.64
CA GLY A 75 -13.45 -12.25 0.80
C GLY A 75 -13.13 -13.54 1.56
N ARG A 76 -11.87 -13.96 1.59
CA ARG A 76 -11.42 -15.13 2.35
C ARG A 76 -11.12 -14.81 3.81
N LEU A 77 -11.01 -13.54 4.18
CA LEU A 77 -10.78 -13.11 5.54
C LEU A 77 -12.11 -13.05 6.28
N SER A 78 -12.39 -14.07 7.07
CA SER A 78 -13.64 -14.17 7.82
C SER A 78 -13.62 -13.31 9.10
N THR A 79 -12.46 -13.12 9.67
CA THR A 79 -12.25 -12.33 10.89
C THR A 79 -10.84 -11.72 10.88
N GLY A 80 -10.67 -10.64 11.62
CA GLY A 80 -9.39 -9.98 11.78
C GLY A 80 -9.22 -8.78 10.89
N GLY A 81 -8.12 -8.07 11.10
CA GLY A 81 -7.77 -6.88 10.38
C GLY A 81 -6.90 -7.16 9.15
N TRP A 82 -6.78 -6.15 8.31
CA TRP A 82 -5.92 -6.19 7.14
C TRP A 82 -5.32 -4.81 6.88
N LEU A 83 -4.19 -4.82 6.18
CA LEU A 83 -3.51 -3.62 5.76
C LEU A 83 -3.16 -3.76 4.28
N LEU A 84 -3.70 -2.87 3.44
CA LEU A 84 -3.37 -2.79 2.03
C LEU A 84 -2.13 -1.93 1.82
N ASP A 85 -1.14 -2.47 1.13
CA ASP A 85 0.11 -1.80 0.79
C ASP A 85 0.34 -1.93 -0.72
N GLY A 86 0.40 -0.79 -1.40
CA GLY A 86 0.63 -0.74 -2.85
C GLY A 86 -0.61 -0.64 -3.73
N PHE A 87 -1.80 -0.69 -3.16
CA PHE A 87 -3.06 -0.46 -3.86
C PHE A 87 -4.09 0.13 -2.89
N PRO A 88 -4.85 1.15 -3.27
CA PRO A 88 -4.83 1.86 -4.55
C PRO A 88 -3.63 2.79 -4.71
N ARG A 89 -3.28 3.10 -5.95
CA ARG A 89 -2.21 4.07 -6.29
C ARG A 89 -2.74 5.29 -7.03
N THR A 90 -4.00 5.26 -7.43
CA THR A 90 -4.67 6.36 -8.14
C THR A 90 -6.06 6.58 -7.55
N VAL A 91 -6.61 7.77 -7.78
CA VAL A 91 -7.99 8.10 -7.34
C VAL A 91 -9.01 7.16 -7.99
N ALA A 92 -8.82 6.85 -9.28
CA ALA A 92 -9.71 5.91 -9.98
C ALA A 92 -9.76 4.53 -9.31
N GLN A 93 -8.59 4.01 -8.90
CA GLN A 93 -8.51 2.76 -8.16
C GLN A 93 -9.19 2.86 -6.78
N ALA A 94 -9.02 3.97 -6.09
CA ALA A 94 -9.66 4.21 -4.78
C ALA A 94 -11.18 4.29 -4.90
N GLU A 95 -11.67 4.94 -5.94
CA GLU A 95 -13.11 5.02 -6.22
C GLU A 95 -13.72 3.65 -6.52
N ALA A 96 -12.97 2.77 -7.17
CA ALA A 96 -13.40 1.38 -7.41
C ALA A 96 -13.31 0.52 -6.15
N LEU A 97 -12.34 0.75 -5.29
CA LEU A 97 -12.15 -0.01 -4.05
C LEU A 97 -13.26 0.28 -3.03
N THR A 98 -13.71 1.50 -2.91
CA THR A 98 -14.69 1.93 -1.90
C THR A 98 -15.99 1.10 -1.93
N PRO A 99 -16.69 0.95 -3.07
CA PRO A 99 -17.91 0.13 -3.12
C PRO A 99 -17.61 -1.36 -2.92
N LEU A 100 -16.46 -1.84 -3.33
CA LEU A 100 -16.05 -3.23 -3.11
C LEU A 100 -15.92 -3.54 -1.62
N LEU A 101 -15.30 -2.66 -0.85
CA LEU A 101 -15.17 -2.83 0.60
C LEU A 101 -16.52 -2.75 1.31
N ALA A 102 -17.42 -1.89 0.83
CA ALA A 102 -18.79 -1.81 1.35
C ALA A 102 -19.57 -3.11 1.09
N GLU A 103 -19.45 -3.68 -0.11
CA GLU A 103 -20.06 -4.98 -0.47
C GLU A 103 -19.57 -6.10 0.44
N LEU A 104 -18.30 -6.11 0.78
CA LEU A 104 -17.69 -7.10 1.69
C LEU A 104 -17.95 -6.80 3.16
N GLN A 105 -18.63 -5.71 3.49
CA GLN A 105 -18.84 -5.24 4.87
C GLN A 105 -17.52 -5.02 5.63
N GLN A 106 -16.50 -4.59 4.92
CA GLN A 106 -15.17 -4.31 5.44
C GLN A 106 -14.71 -2.89 5.09
N PRO A 107 -15.43 -1.84 5.49
CA PRO A 107 -15.05 -0.47 5.15
C PRO A 107 -13.69 -0.11 5.72
N LEU A 108 -12.96 0.72 4.97
CA LEU A 108 -11.68 1.25 5.38
C LEU A 108 -11.83 2.11 6.65
N GLU A 109 -10.98 1.91 7.63
CA GLU A 109 -11.05 2.64 8.90
C GLU A 109 -10.05 3.78 8.99
N ALA A 110 -8.89 3.65 8.36
CA ALA A 110 -7.88 4.69 8.33
C ALA A 110 -6.91 4.51 7.16
N VAL A 111 -6.36 5.63 6.71
CA VAL A 111 -5.28 5.70 5.73
C VAL A 111 -4.08 6.32 6.43
N VAL A 112 -3.00 5.59 6.56
CA VAL A 112 -1.75 6.08 7.14
C VAL A 112 -0.85 6.58 6.03
N LEU A 113 -0.55 7.86 6.06
CA LEU A 113 0.40 8.50 5.14
C LEU A 113 1.74 8.65 5.85
N LEU A 114 2.76 7.99 5.31
CA LEU A 114 4.13 8.19 5.76
C LEU A 114 4.73 9.38 5.04
N GLU A 115 5.09 10.43 5.76
CA GLU A 115 5.66 11.65 5.23
C GLU A 115 7.14 11.73 5.49
N LEU A 116 7.90 12.11 4.48
CA LEU A 116 9.35 12.27 4.58
C LEU A 116 9.82 13.21 3.45
N ASP A 117 10.85 14.03 3.77
CA ASP A 117 11.45 14.93 2.80
C ASP A 117 12.11 14.16 1.65
N ASP A 118 12.03 14.68 0.44
CA ASP A 118 12.61 14.08 -0.75
C ASP A 118 14.11 13.83 -0.62
N ALA A 119 14.84 14.76 -0.02
CA ALA A 119 16.28 14.62 0.20
C ALA A 119 16.60 13.37 1.01
N VAL A 120 15.83 13.09 2.05
CA VAL A 120 16.00 11.90 2.90
C VAL A 120 15.61 10.64 2.16
N LEU A 121 14.55 10.69 1.35
CA LEU A 121 14.12 9.57 0.52
C LEU A 121 15.18 9.17 -0.50
N ILE A 122 15.75 10.16 -1.19
CA ILE A 122 16.82 9.94 -2.17
C ILE A 122 18.05 9.32 -1.47
N GLU A 123 18.47 9.86 -0.35
CA GLU A 123 19.58 9.33 0.45
C GLU A 123 19.36 7.88 0.86
N ARG A 124 18.16 7.54 1.36
CA ARG A 124 17.81 6.18 1.76
C ARG A 124 17.86 5.20 0.59
N MET A 125 17.33 5.58 -0.56
CA MET A 125 17.31 4.72 -1.74
C MET A 125 18.69 4.53 -2.34
N LEU A 126 19.53 5.56 -2.35
CA LEU A 126 20.93 5.46 -2.79
C LEU A 126 21.72 4.55 -1.84
N ALA A 127 21.52 4.69 -0.53
CA ALA A 127 22.19 3.87 0.48
C ALA A 127 21.77 2.39 0.40
N ARG A 128 20.54 2.09 -0.05
CA ARG A 128 20.05 0.73 -0.28
C ARG A 128 20.87 0.00 -1.35
N GLY A 129 21.40 0.73 -2.32
CA GLY A 129 22.38 0.22 -3.30
C GLY A 129 21.87 -0.80 -4.29
N ARG A 130 20.56 -0.81 -4.61
CA ARG A 130 20.04 -1.65 -5.69
C ARG A 130 20.58 -1.18 -7.04
N ALA A 131 20.78 -2.10 -7.97
CA ALA A 131 21.39 -1.80 -9.27
C ALA A 131 20.63 -0.74 -10.09
N ASP A 132 19.31 -0.66 -9.91
CA ASP A 132 18.43 0.32 -10.57
C ASP A 132 18.17 1.58 -9.74
N ASP A 133 18.77 1.70 -8.54
CA ASP A 133 18.64 2.87 -7.67
C ASP A 133 19.66 3.96 -8.02
N THR A 134 19.55 4.49 -9.23
CA THR A 134 20.28 5.71 -9.62
C THR A 134 19.50 6.95 -9.20
N GLU A 135 20.17 8.08 -9.02
CA GLU A 135 19.49 9.33 -8.65
C GLU A 135 18.39 9.71 -9.66
N ALA A 136 18.66 9.56 -10.96
CA ALA A 136 17.69 9.86 -12.01
C ALA A 136 16.43 8.98 -11.90
N VAL A 137 16.59 7.68 -11.69
CA VAL A 137 15.47 6.73 -11.53
C VAL A 137 14.67 7.03 -10.26
N ILE A 138 15.38 7.31 -9.17
CA ILE A 138 14.74 7.66 -7.89
C ILE A 138 13.89 8.93 -8.02
N ARG A 139 14.44 9.98 -8.63
CA ARG A 139 13.70 11.23 -8.86
C ARG A 139 12.50 11.02 -9.75
N HIS A 140 12.60 10.19 -10.78
CA HIS A 140 11.49 9.84 -11.66
C HIS A 140 10.37 9.11 -10.88
N ARG A 141 10.72 8.16 -10.03
CA ARG A 141 9.74 7.46 -9.17
C ARG A 141 9.00 8.43 -8.24
N LEU A 142 9.70 9.43 -7.68
CA LEU A 142 9.08 10.45 -6.84
C LEU A 142 8.14 11.35 -7.64
N GLU A 143 8.48 11.71 -8.88
CA GLU A 143 7.61 12.46 -9.77
C GLU A 143 6.33 11.70 -10.09
N VAL A 144 6.44 10.43 -10.45
CA VAL A 144 5.28 9.55 -10.71
C VAL A 144 4.38 9.44 -9.48
N TYR A 145 4.96 9.31 -8.30
CA TYR A 145 4.22 9.31 -7.05
C TYR A 145 3.42 10.60 -6.87
N ARG A 146 4.05 11.77 -7.08
CA ARG A 146 3.38 13.06 -6.94
C ARG A 146 2.24 13.25 -7.93
N GLU A 147 2.44 12.82 -9.18
CA GLU A 147 1.42 12.98 -10.22
C GLU A 147 0.25 12.03 -10.05
N LYS A 148 0.51 10.77 -9.74
CA LYS A 148 -0.50 9.70 -9.77
C LYS A 148 -1.04 9.32 -8.40
N THR A 149 -0.21 9.34 -7.37
CA THR A 149 -0.57 8.83 -6.05
C THR A 149 -0.86 9.93 -5.04
N ALA A 150 -0.14 11.05 -5.08
CA ALA A 150 -0.39 12.15 -4.16
C ALA A 150 -1.83 12.70 -4.19
N PRO A 151 -2.58 12.68 -5.31
CA PRO A 151 -3.99 13.05 -5.29
C PRO A 151 -4.87 12.21 -4.35
N LEU A 152 -4.44 10.99 -4.01
CA LEU A 152 -5.13 10.17 -3.01
C LEU A 152 -5.10 10.80 -1.61
N ILE A 153 -4.10 11.59 -1.31
CA ILE A 153 -3.97 12.27 -0.01
C ILE A 153 -5.19 13.15 0.23
N ASP A 154 -5.55 14.00 -0.73
CA ASP A 154 -6.73 14.86 -0.62
C ASP A 154 -8.02 14.05 -0.68
N PHE A 155 -8.08 13.03 -1.53
CA PHE A 155 -9.23 12.14 -1.63
C PHE A 155 -9.61 11.53 -0.28
N TYR A 156 -8.65 11.01 0.45
CA TYR A 156 -8.91 10.41 1.77
C TYR A 156 -8.98 11.43 2.89
N ARG A 157 -8.29 12.58 2.78
CA ARG A 157 -8.42 13.68 3.74
C ARG A 157 -9.86 14.20 3.79
N GLN A 158 -10.50 14.36 2.64
CA GLN A 158 -11.88 14.81 2.55
C GLN A 158 -12.87 13.83 3.20
N GLN A 159 -12.53 12.56 3.28
CA GLN A 159 -13.34 11.53 3.92
C GLN A 159 -13.07 11.40 5.44
N GLY A 160 -12.12 12.16 5.97
CA GLY A 160 -11.75 12.08 7.38
C GLY A 160 -10.98 10.82 7.76
N LEU A 161 -10.42 10.11 6.79
CA LEU A 161 -9.70 8.85 7.00
C LEU A 161 -8.18 9.01 7.10
N LEU A 162 -7.64 10.16 6.67
CA LEU A 162 -6.19 10.35 6.56
C LEU A 162 -5.54 10.61 7.92
N CYS A 163 -4.48 9.84 8.20
CA CYS A 163 -3.62 9.99 9.36
C CYS A 163 -2.18 10.17 8.86
N SER A 164 -1.63 11.36 9.01
CA SER A 164 -0.24 11.64 8.59
C SER A 164 0.72 11.30 9.71
N VAL A 165 1.81 10.60 9.37
CA VAL A 165 2.86 10.20 10.30
C VAL A 165 4.21 10.56 9.71
N GLU A 166 5.02 11.30 10.46
CA GLU A 166 6.40 11.60 10.07
C GLU A 166 7.25 10.33 10.13
N ALA A 167 7.83 9.95 9.00
CA ALA A 167 8.60 8.71 8.84
C ALA A 167 10.11 8.92 9.03
N GLN A 168 10.50 9.88 9.86
CA GLN A 168 11.88 10.17 10.19
C GLN A 168 12.23 9.61 11.57
N GLY A 169 13.44 9.06 11.69
CA GLY A 169 13.94 8.47 12.92
C GLY A 169 14.12 6.95 12.82
N SER A 170 14.18 6.29 13.96
CA SER A 170 14.34 4.83 14.01
C SER A 170 13.05 4.12 13.57
N ILE A 171 13.19 2.88 13.12
CA ILE A 171 12.06 2.03 12.74
C ILE A 171 11.08 1.91 13.91
N GLU A 172 11.59 1.71 15.12
CA GLU A 172 10.80 1.57 16.34
C GLU A 172 10.00 2.85 16.65
N ALA A 173 10.64 4.01 16.59
CA ALA A 173 9.98 5.29 16.84
C ALA A 173 8.86 5.59 15.84
N ILE A 174 9.05 5.23 14.58
CA ILE A 174 8.02 5.38 13.55
C ILE A 174 6.85 4.43 13.82
N THR A 175 7.13 3.18 14.19
CA THR A 175 6.09 2.20 14.57
C THR A 175 5.24 2.74 15.73
N GLU A 176 5.86 3.27 16.76
CA GLU A 176 5.17 3.84 17.92
C GLU A 176 4.27 5.02 17.54
N ARG A 177 4.74 5.90 16.64
CA ARG A 177 3.92 7.02 16.13
C ARG A 177 2.68 6.53 15.37
N ILE A 178 2.86 5.50 14.54
CA ILE A 178 1.75 4.91 13.78
C ILE A 178 0.73 4.32 14.75
N GLU A 179 1.16 3.52 15.71
CA GLU A 179 0.27 2.91 16.70
C GLU A 179 -0.48 3.95 17.53
N ALA A 180 0.22 4.97 18.02
CA ALA A 180 -0.40 6.06 18.76
C ALA A 180 -1.48 6.78 17.96
N THR A 181 -1.21 7.03 16.69
CA THR A 181 -2.16 7.68 15.77
C THR A 181 -3.40 6.82 15.55
N LEU A 182 -3.25 5.50 15.42
CA LEU A 182 -4.36 4.57 15.18
C LEU A 182 -5.19 4.27 16.43
N GLN A 183 -4.63 4.49 17.60
CA GLN A 183 -5.35 4.30 18.90
C GLN A 183 -6.15 5.54 19.29
N GLY A 184 -5.78 6.71 18.83
CA GLY A 184 -6.34 8.01 19.23
C GLY A 184 -7.64 8.42 18.54
N GLY A 185 -8.26 7.53 17.79
CA GLY A 185 -9.49 7.81 17.05
C GLY A 185 -10.72 7.13 17.57
#